data_950d2f3bafe2025348e6a9aa3580b09d
#
_entry.id   950d2f3bafe2025348e6a9aa3580b09d
#
_cell.length_a   1.000
_cell.length_b   1.000
_cell.length_c   1.000
_cell.angle_alpha   90.00
_cell.angle_beta   90.00
_cell.angle_gamma   90.00
#
_symmetry.space_group_name_H-M   'P 1'
#
loop_
_entity.id
_entity.type
_entity.pdbx_description
1 polymer ?
#
loop_
_entity_poly.entity_id
_entity_poly.type
_entity_poly.pdbx_seq_one_letter_code
_entity_poly.pdbx_strand_id
1 'polypeptide(L)'
;MSERRILVTAALPYANGHIHIGHLVEYIQTDIWVRFQKLRGNRCIFICADDTHGTAIMIRARKEGRSEDEVIAEMRAAHIRDFEQFQIEFDNYGSTNSPENRECCNRIWAAIRQAGLVTEKDVEQLFDPEAGTFLADRFVRGTCPNPACGAPDQPGDNCSKCGRTYSPADLIDPKSVLSGATPEVRSAQHLFIELEQLHDFLEEWSQSGRHLQPEVANYLKGHFLGDSLRDWDVSRPAPYFGFEIPDSPGNYWYVWFDAPIGYIGSTQQWCDRHGEDLADWWRQDSDAEIHHFIGKDITYFHTLFWPGMLRADGLAFLLLPGEFADV
;
A
#
# COMPACT_ATOMS: atom_id res chain seq x y z
N MET A 1 -14.24 4.21 34.07
CA MET A 1 -14.03 4.57 32.67
C MET A 1 -14.69 3.46 31.88
N SER A 2 -15.47 3.77 30.85
CA SER A 2 -16.01 2.74 29.96
C SER A 2 -14.85 2.00 29.27
N GLU A 3 -14.99 0.71 29.08
CA GLU A 3 -14.08 -0.10 28.27
C GLU A 3 -14.06 0.46 26.84
N ARG A 4 -12.86 0.74 26.31
CA ARG A 4 -12.67 1.20 24.93
C ARG A 4 -12.53 -0.03 24.02
N ARG A 5 -13.10 0.05 22.82
CA ARG A 5 -12.87 -0.92 21.73
C ARG A 5 -11.79 -0.35 20.82
N ILE A 6 -10.68 -1.05 20.70
CA ILE A 6 -9.50 -0.56 19.99
C ILE A 6 -9.02 -1.61 18.98
N LEU A 7 -8.94 -1.22 17.73
CA LEU A 7 -8.30 -1.98 16.67
C LEU A 7 -6.96 -1.31 16.35
N VAL A 8 -5.90 -2.10 16.42
CA VAL A 8 -4.54 -1.65 16.14
C VAL A 8 -4.00 -2.37 14.92
N THR A 9 -3.33 -1.65 14.05
CA THR A 9 -2.59 -2.22 12.93
C THR A 9 -1.17 -1.70 12.90
N ALA A 10 -0.25 -2.49 12.35
CA ALA A 10 1.06 -2.03 11.89
C ALA A 10 1.13 -2.13 10.37
N ALA A 11 2.06 -1.42 9.75
CA ALA A 11 2.28 -1.50 8.31
C ALA A 11 2.44 -2.96 7.87
N LEU A 12 1.86 -3.33 6.74
CA LEU A 12 1.96 -4.69 6.23
C LEU A 12 3.37 -4.93 5.68
N PRO A 13 4.11 -5.95 6.15
CA PRO A 13 5.43 -6.26 5.59
C PRO A 13 5.26 -6.83 4.19
N TYR A 14 6.06 -6.31 3.27
CA TYR A 14 6.03 -6.76 1.88
C TYR A 14 6.71 -8.13 1.73
N ALA A 15 6.01 -9.11 1.20
CA ALA A 15 6.44 -10.50 1.10
C ALA A 15 7.56 -10.76 0.05
N ASN A 16 8.38 -9.76 -0.25
CA ASN A 16 9.55 -9.88 -1.13
C ASN A 16 10.87 -10.06 -0.38
N GLY A 17 10.89 -9.95 0.95
CA GLY A 17 12.09 -10.05 1.78
C GLY A 17 11.79 -10.33 3.24
N HIS A 18 12.84 -10.68 3.99
CA HIS A 18 12.76 -10.95 5.42
C HIS A 18 12.52 -9.69 6.25
N ILE A 19 12.01 -9.87 7.46
CA ILE A 19 11.93 -8.81 8.48
C ILE A 19 13.34 -8.33 8.81
N HIS A 20 13.52 -7.03 8.94
CA HIS A 20 14.75 -6.39 9.35
C HIS A 20 14.52 -5.43 10.53
N ILE A 21 15.60 -4.86 11.06
CA ILE A 21 15.53 -4.02 12.26
C ILE A 21 14.56 -2.83 12.11
N GLY A 22 14.46 -2.23 10.93
CA GLY A 22 13.51 -1.14 10.66
C GLY A 22 12.05 -1.57 10.85
N HIS A 23 11.69 -2.75 10.36
CA HIS A 23 10.37 -3.34 10.61
C HIS A 23 10.15 -3.59 12.10
N LEU A 24 11.14 -4.19 12.79
CA LEU A 24 11.00 -4.55 14.21
C LEU A 24 10.78 -3.34 15.11
N VAL A 25 11.35 -2.17 14.80
CA VAL A 25 11.10 -0.95 15.57
C VAL A 25 9.62 -0.62 15.63
N GLU A 26 8.93 -0.66 14.49
CA GLU A 26 7.50 -0.39 14.40
C GLU A 26 6.68 -1.47 15.13
N TYR A 27 6.91 -2.75 14.81
CA TYR A 27 6.11 -3.85 15.37
C TYR A 27 6.28 -4.00 16.89
N ILE A 28 7.50 -3.84 17.43
CA ILE A 28 7.75 -3.91 18.87
C ILE A 28 7.05 -2.75 19.60
N GLN A 29 7.14 -1.54 19.08
CA GLN A 29 6.44 -0.39 19.67
C GLN A 29 4.93 -0.60 19.67
N THR A 30 4.38 -1.09 18.55
CA THR A 30 2.95 -1.40 18.42
C THR A 30 2.52 -2.46 19.43
N ASP A 31 3.26 -3.57 19.52
CA ASP A 31 2.95 -4.66 20.45
C ASP A 31 2.99 -4.21 21.93
N ILE A 32 3.99 -3.41 22.30
CA ILE A 32 4.08 -2.80 23.64
C ILE A 32 2.84 -1.95 23.93
N TRP A 33 2.42 -1.12 22.98
CA TRP A 33 1.25 -0.27 23.12
C TRP A 33 -0.04 -1.10 23.24
N VAL A 34 -0.21 -2.15 22.42
CA VAL A 34 -1.34 -3.09 22.49
C VAL A 34 -1.41 -3.77 23.86
N ARG A 35 -0.29 -4.33 24.33
CA ARG A 35 -0.20 -4.97 25.66
C ARG A 35 -0.57 -3.98 26.79
N PHE A 36 -0.12 -2.75 26.67
CA PHE A 36 -0.49 -1.69 27.63
C PHE A 36 -1.99 -1.40 27.61
N GLN A 37 -2.64 -1.33 26.45
CA GLN A 37 -4.09 -1.13 26.37
C GLN A 37 -4.87 -2.33 26.95
N LYS A 38 -4.45 -3.54 26.66
CA LYS A 38 -5.02 -4.76 27.25
C LYS A 38 -4.87 -4.77 28.79
N LEU A 39 -3.70 -4.38 29.32
CA LEU A 39 -3.46 -4.26 30.76
C LEU A 39 -4.32 -3.18 31.43
N ARG A 40 -4.71 -2.12 30.73
CA ARG A 40 -5.65 -1.11 31.20
C ARG A 40 -7.11 -1.59 31.21
N GLY A 41 -7.39 -2.79 30.77
CA GLY A 41 -8.74 -3.36 30.69
C GLY A 41 -9.53 -2.89 29.46
N ASN A 42 -8.87 -2.38 28.43
CA ASN A 42 -9.50 -2.07 27.15
C ASN A 42 -9.61 -3.34 26.28
N ARG A 43 -10.67 -3.42 25.50
CA ARG A 43 -10.81 -4.43 24.46
C ARG A 43 -9.96 -4.02 23.27
N CYS A 44 -8.76 -4.56 23.16
CA CYS A 44 -7.79 -4.19 22.15
C CYS A 44 -7.39 -5.41 21.32
N ILE A 45 -7.48 -5.31 19.97
CA ILE A 45 -7.02 -6.33 19.04
C ILE A 45 -5.91 -5.77 18.15
N PHE A 46 -4.89 -6.61 17.88
CA PHE A 46 -3.78 -6.29 17.00
C PHE A 46 -3.87 -7.09 15.72
N ILE A 47 -4.14 -6.41 14.61
CA ILE A 47 -4.36 -6.99 13.28
C ILE A 47 -3.22 -6.61 12.37
N CYS A 48 -2.68 -7.57 11.62
CA CYS A 48 -1.70 -7.36 10.57
C CYS A 48 -1.90 -8.37 9.44
N ALA A 49 -1.13 -8.25 8.36
CA ALA A 49 -1.13 -9.17 7.24
C ALA A 49 0.20 -9.07 6.47
N ASP A 50 0.53 -10.06 5.64
CA ASP A 50 1.55 -9.88 4.60
C ASP A 50 0.97 -9.07 3.43
N ASP A 51 1.71 -8.09 2.93
CA ASP A 51 1.50 -7.48 1.61
C ASP A 51 2.16 -8.37 0.56
N THR A 52 1.36 -8.98 -0.32
CA THR A 52 1.80 -10.12 -1.13
C THR A 52 1.75 -9.89 -2.63
N HIS A 53 1.21 -8.78 -3.12
CA HIS A 53 1.02 -8.54 -4.55
C HIS A 53 2.13 -7.68 -5.16
N GLY A 54 2.17 -7.64 -6.49
CA GLY A 54 3.00 -6.73 -7.25
C GLY A 54 4.16 -7.35 -8.01
N THR A 55 4.76 -6.51 -8.84
CA THR A 55 5.81 -6.90 -9.80
C THR A 55 7.06 -7.47 -9.13
N ALA A 56 7.42 -7.04 -7.91
CA ALA A 56 8.62 -7.54 -7.24
C ALA A 56 8.49 -9.02 -6.85
N ILE A 57 7.28 -9.47 -6.47
CA ILE A 57 6.98 -10.89 -6.20
C ILE A 57 7.11 -11.71 -7.49
N MET A 58 6.52 -11.24 -8.59
CA MET A 58 6.62 -11.90 -9.90
C MET A 58 8.08 -12.07 -10.35
N ILE A 59 8.88 -11.03 -10.21
CA ILE A 59 10.30 -11.07 -10.61
C ILE A 59 11.06 -12.08 -9.77
N ARG A 60 10.82 -12.10 -8.46
CA ARG A 60 11.45 -13.05 -7.56
C ARG A 60 11.04 -14.47 -7.90
N ALA A 61 9.75 -14.74 -8.08
CA ALA A 61 9.22 -16.04 -8.46
C ALA A 61 9.85 -16.54 -9.77
N ARG A 62 9.87 -15.70 -10.81
CA ARG A 62 10.51 -16.01 -12.10
C ARG A 62 12.00 -16.33 -11.96
N LYS A 63 12.73 -15.51 -11.17
CA LYS A 63 14.17 -15.69 -10.93
C LYS A 63 14.49 -17.00 -10.19
N GLU A 64 13.61 -17.40 -9.28
CA GLU A 64 13.76 -18.63 -8.48
C GLU A 64 13.14 -19.86 -9.18
N GLY A 65 12.45 -19.70 -10.31
CA GLY A 65 11.76 -20.79 -11.03
C GLY A 65 10.60 -21.38 -10.22
N ARG A 66 9.89 -20.56 -9.46
CA ARG A 66 8.79 -20.91 -8.56
C ARG A 66 7.52 -20.15 -8.93
N SER A 67 6.39 -20.55 -8.38
CA SER A 67 5.16 -19.75 -8.45
C SER A 67 5.20 -18.61 -7.44
N GLU A 68 4.42 -17.56 -7.69
CA GLU A 68 4.24 -16.44 -6.76
C GLU A 68 3.68 -16.92 -5.42
N ASP A 69 2.71 -17.84 -5.46
CA ASP A 69 2.11 -18.42 -4.25
C ASP A 69 3.13 -19.16 -3.38
N GLU A 70 4.09 -19.89 -3.98
CA GLU A 70 5.17 -20.54 -3.23
C GLU A 70 6.12 -19.52 -2.59
N VAL A 71 6.40 -18.41 -3.27
CA VAL A 71 7.26 -17.34 -2.74
C VAL A 71 6.60 -16.64 -1.55
N ILE A 72 5.33 -16.25 -1.68
CA ILE A 72 4.63 -15.56 -0.59
C ILE A 72 4.38 -16.49 0.62
N ALA A 73 4.12 -17.77 0.39
CA ALA A 73 3.95 -18.75 1.46
C ALA A 73 5.25 -18.94 2.27
N GLU A 74 6.41 -18.97 1.60
CA GLU A 74 7.71 -19.03 2.28
C GLU A 74 7.98 -17.79 3.10
N MET A 75 7.71 -16.60 2.52
CA MET A 75 7.92 -15.34 3.24
C MET A 75 7.00 -15.22 4.44
N ARG A 76 5.73 -15.59 4.30
CA ARG A 76 4.80 -15.65 5.44
C ARG A 76 5.34 -16.51 6.58
N ALA A 77 5.83 -17.70 6.28
CA ALA A 77 6.41 -18.59 7.28
C ALA A 77 7.66 -17.98 7.95
N ALA A 78 8.45 -17.21 7.19
CA ALA A 78 9.61 -16.50 7.72
C ALA A 78 9.18 -15.34 8.63
N HIS A 79 8.25 -14.49 8.19
CA HIS A 79 7.74 -13.35 8.95
C HIS A 79 7.12 -13.81 10.28
N ILE A 80 6.25 -14.82 10.26
CA ILE A 80 5.63 -15.36 11.49
C ILE A 80 6.71 -15.81 12.47
N ARG A 81 7.70 -16.57 12.00
CA ARG A 81 8.83 -17.06 12.81
C ARG A 81 9.63 -15.92 13.44
N ASP A 82 9.89 -14.86 12.64
CA ASP A 82 10.65 -13.71 13.11
C ASP A 82 9.84 -12.93 14.17
N PHE A 83 8.54 -12.72 13.97
CA PHE A 83 7.67 -12.08 14.95
C PHE A 83 7.58 -12.88 16.26
N GLU A 84 7.42 -14.21 16.17
CA GLU A 84 7.40 -15.08 17.35
C GLU A 84 8.70 -14.98 18.16
N GLN A 85 9.86 -14.91 17.50
CA GLN A 85 11.16 -14.79 18.18
C GLN A 85 11.29 -13.47 18.94
N PHE A 86 10.64 -12.40 18.49
CA PHE A 86 10.58 -11.10 19.17
C PHE A 86 9.37 -10.94 20.08
N GLN A 87 8.59 -12.04 20.28
CA GLN A 87 7.40 -12.07 21.14
C GLN A 87 6.32 -11.06 20.73
N ILE A 88 6.23 -10.75 19.44
CA ILE A 88 5.18 -9.93 18.86
C ILE A 88 3.97 -10.81 18.62
N GLU A 89 2.82 -10.46 19.19
CA GLU A 89 1.60 -11.27 19.19
C GLU A 89 0.47 -10.54 18.49
N PHE A 90 0.10 -11.01 17.28
CA PHE A 90 -1.09 -10.54 16.58
C PHE A 90 -2.32 -11.36 16.98
N ASP A 91 -3.47 -10.70 17.14
CA ASP A 91 -4.76 -11.38 17.29
C ASP A 91 -5.20 -12.00 15.93
N ASN A 92 -4.81 -11.41 14.81
CA ASN A 92 -4.78 -12.05 13.50
C ASN A 92 -3.60 -11.53 12.64
N TYR A 93 -2.95 -12.45 11.93
CA TYR A 93 -1.97 -12.16 10.90
C TYR A 93 -2.45 -12.75 9.57
N GLY A 94 -3.00 -11.90 8.71
CA GLY A 94 -3.65 -12.25 7.44
C GLY A 94 -2.70 -12.29 6.24
N SER A 95 -3.27 -12.09 5.06
CA SER A 95 -2.55 -11.91 3.78
C SER A 95 -3.41 -11.09 2.84
N THR A 96 -2.82 -10.19 2.07
CA THR A 96 -3.55 -9.46 1.03
C THR A 96 -4.04 -10.39 -0.10
N ASN A 97 -3.41 -11.56 -0.30
CA ASN A 97 -3.87 -12.58 -1.23
C ASN A 97 -4.93 -13.52 -0.62
N SER A 98 -5.82 -13.01 0.24
CA SER A 98 -6.90 -13.77 0.83
C SER A 98 -8.24 -13.54 0.13
N PRO A 99 -9.19 -14.51 0.20
CA PRO A 99 -10.55 -14.32 -0.31
C PRO A 99 -11.26 -13.14 0.33
N GLU A 100 -11.11 -12.94 1.64
CA GLU A 100 -11.71 -11.85 2.40
C GLU A 100 -11.19 -10.49 1.91
N ASN A 101 -9.88 -10.38 1.65
CA ASN A 101 -9.31 -9.15 1.10
C ASN A 101 -9.83 -8.87 -0.30
N ARG A 102 -9.93 -9.89 -1.15
CA ARG A 102 -10.52 -9.75 -2.50
C ARG A 102 -11.95 -9.23 -2.44
N GLU A 103 -12.77 -9.77 -1.55
CA GLU A 103 -14.15 -9.33 -1.37
C GLU A 103 -14.23 -7.88 -0.90
N CYS A 104 -13.41 -7.49 0.07
CA CYS A 104 -13.30 -6.11 0.52
C CYS A 104 -12.84 -5.16 -0.59
N CYS A 105 -11.85 -5.55 -1.42
CA CYS A 105 -11.40 -4.78 -2.57
C CYS A 105 -12.54 -4.57 -3.58
N ASN A 106 -13.28 -5.62 -3.90
CA ASN A 106 -14.43 -5.54 -4.81
C ASN A 106 -15.50 -4.57 -4.28
N ARG A 107 -15.83 -4.65 -2.99
CA ARG A 107 -16.84 -3.81 -2.35
C ARG A 107 -16.40 -2.34 -2.35
N ILE A 108 -15.19 -2.04 -1.90
CA ILE A 108 -14.67 -0.67 -1.85
C ILE A 108 -14.58 -0.08 -3.26
N TRP A 109 -14.11 -0.86 -4.23
CA TRP A 109 -14.06 -0.44 -5.63
C TRP A 109 -15.44 -0.09 -6.19
N ALA A 110 -16.44 -0.93 -5.95
CA ALA A 110 -17.81 -0.65 -6.36
C ALA A 110 -18.35 0.66 -5.76
N ALA A 111 -18.03 0.93 -4.50
CA ALA A 111 -18.42 2.17 -3.84
C ALA A 111 -17.72 3.41 -4.44
N ILE A 112 -16.41 3.31 -4.73
CA ILE A 112 -15.62 4.39 -5.38
C ILE A 112 -16.18 4.66 -6.80
N ARG A 113 -16.50 3.62 -7.56
CA ARG A 113 -17.17 3.73 -8.87
C ARG A 113 -18.53 4.41 -8.76
N GLN A 114 -19.37 3.97 -7.81
CA GLN A 114 -20.70 4.54 -7.59
C GLN A 114 -20.64 6.02 -7.16
N ALA A 115 -19.59 6.41 -6.43
CA ALA A 115 -19.36 7.80 -6.05
C ALA A 115 -18.89 8.68 -7.22
N GLY A 116 -18.61 8.11 -8.41
CA GLY A 116 -18.14 8.85 -9.58
C GLY A 116 -16.69 9.35 -9.46
N LEU A 117 -15.87 8.70 -8.64
CA LEU A 117 -14.49 9.10 -8.36
C LEU A 117 -13.46 8.45 -9.29
N VAL A 118 -13.89 7.68 -10.29
CA VAL A 118 -12.98 6.95 -11.18
C VAL A 118 -12.95 7.57 -12.57
N THR A 119 -11.75 7.80 -13.09
CA THR A 119 -11.50 8.20 -14.48
C THR A 119 -10.55 7.21 -15.16
N GLU A 120 -10.65 7.11 -16.48
CA GLU A 120 -9.83 6.24 -17.30
C GLU A 120 -8.92 7.07 -18.20
N LYS A 121 -7.62 6.71 -18.26
CA LYS A 121 -6.63 7.42 -19.08
C LYS A 121 -5.71 6.44 -19.77
N ASP A 122 -5.34 6.76 -20.99
CA ASP A 122 -4.25 6.04 -21.67
C ASP A 122 -2.91 6.55 -21.15
N VAL A 123 -2.06 5.62 -20.70
CA VAL A 123 -0.73 5.91 -20.16
C VAL A 123 0.32 5.23 -21.06
N GLU A 124 1.26 6.01 -21.57
CA GLU A 124 2.42 5.49 -22.26
C GLU A 124 3.48 5.02 -21.25
N GLN A 125 3.90 3.77 -21.40
CA GLN A 125 4.90 3.15 -20.53
C GLN A 125 5.89 2.32 -21.36
N LEU A 126 7.07 2.09 -20.81
CA LEU A 126 8.03 1.17 -21.40
C LEU A 126 7.59 -0.29 -21.17
N PHE A 127 7.65 -1.07 -22.21
CA PHE A 127 7.31 -2.49 -22.21
C PHE A 127 8.51 -3.32 -22.64
N ASP A 128 8.79 -4.39 -21.92
CA ASP A 128 9.82 -5.36 -22.27
C ASP A 128 9.23 -6.43 -23.18
N PRO A 129 9.62 -6.47 -24.47
CA PRO A 129 9.04 -7.43 -25.43
C PRO A 129 9.48 -8.88 -25.17
N GLU A 130 10.63 -9.12 -24.53
CA GLU A 130 11.11 -10.47 -24.21
C GLU A 130 10.53 -10.98 -22.90
N ALA A 131 10.46 -10.12 -21.88
CA ALA A 131 9.83 -10.46 -20.60
C ALA A 131 8.29 -10.42 -20.69
N GLY A 132 7.71 -9.76 -21.71
CA GLY A 132 6.28 -9.65 -21.93
C GLY A 132 5.56 -8.83 -20.85
N THR A 133 6.21 -7.78 -20.30
CA THR A 133 5.64 -7.00 -19.18
C THR A 133 5.97 -5.51 -19.30
N PHE A 134 5.09 -4.67 -18.73
CA PHE A 134 5.38 -3.27 -18.52
C PHE A 134 6.46 -3.09 -17.47
N LEU A 135 7.31 -2.09 -17.64
CA LEU A 135 8.45 -1.82 -16.78
C LEU A 135 8.17 -0.65 -15.84
N ALA A 136 8.30 -0.87 -14.55
CA ALA A 136 8.45 0.24 -13.61
C ALA A 136 9.84 0.88 -13.80
N ASP A 137 9.97 2.17 -13.46
CA ASP A 137 11.16 3.00 -13.71
C ASP A 137 12.46 2.34 -13.21
N ARG A 138 12.43 1.70 -12.04
CA ARG A 138 13.56 0.97 -11.45
C ARG A 138 14.04 -0.25 -12.24
N PHE A 139 13.22 -0.74 -13.18
CA PHE A 139 13.56 -1.87 -14.06
C PHE A 139 14.08 -1.44 -15.43
N VAL A 140 14.30 -0.15 -15.62
CA VAL A 140 14.94 0.41 -16.82
C VAL A 140 16.27 1.01 -16.42
N ARG A 141 17.30 0.71 -17.19
CA ARG A 141 18.61 1.32 -17.06
C ARG A 141 19.13 1.81 -18.41
N GLY A 142 19.87 2.91 -18.37
CA GLY A 142 20.41 3.50 -19.58
C GLY A 142 21.43 4.59 -19.28
N THR A 143 21.81 5.34 -20.29
CA THR A 143 22.72 6.46 -20.12
C THR A 143 21.94 7.74 -19.81
N CYS A 144 22.44 8.52 -18.85
CA CYS A 144 21.85 9.78 -18.42
C CYS A 144 21.63 10.73 -19.62
N PRO A 145 20.42 11.27 -19.83
CA PRO A 145 20.11 12.13 -20.97
C PRO A 145 20.67 13.54 -20.85
N ASN A 146 21.27 13.89 -19.72
CA ASN A 146 21.92 15.19 -19.53
C ASN A 146 23.25 15.19 -20.32
N PRO A 147 23.41 16.03 -21.39
CA PRO A 147 24.62 16.07 -22.21
C PRO A 147 25.91 16.40 -21.45
N ALA A 148 25.77 17.13 -20.34
CA ALA A 148 26.91 17.48 -19.48
C ALA A 148 27.31 16.34 -18.52
N CYS A 149 26.51 15.28 -18.42
CA CYS A 149 26.74 14.15 -17.52
C CYS A 149 27.07 12.86 -18.27
N GLY A 150 26.17 12.38 -19.13
CA GLY A 150 26.34 11.16 -19.94
C GLY A 150 26.74 9.90 -19.15
N ALA A 151 26.40 9.85 -17.84
CA ALA A 151 26.76 8.72 -16.99
C ALA A 151 26.04 7.45 -17.46
N PRO A 152 26.75 6.32 -17.70
CA PRO A 152 26.11 5.06 -18.07
C PRO A 152 25.42 4.40 -16.87
N ASP A 153 24.57 3.41 -17.17
CA ASP A 153 23.91 2.54 -16.18
C ASP A 153 23.13 3.30 -15.07
N GLN A 154 22.34 4.29 -15.49
CA GLN A 154 21.50 5.06 -14.60
C GLN A 154 20.08 4.47 -14.53
N PRO A 155 19.40 4.54 -13.37
CA PRO A 155 18.00 4.12 -13.23
C PRO A 155 17.04 5.03 -14.02
N GLY A 156 15.81 4.55 -14.22
CA GLY A 156 14.83 5.18 -15.11
C GLY A 156 14.20 6.47 -14.60
N ASP A 157 14.40 6.83 -13.33
CA ASP A 157 13.74 7.97 -12.68
C ASP A 157 14.69 9.14 -12.40
N ASN A 158 15.97 8.85 -12.10
CA ASN A 158 16.95 9.87 -11.77
C ASN A 158 18.39 9.42 -12.06
N CYS A 159 19.28 10.39 -12.18
CA CYS A 159 20.72 10.11 -12.33
C CYS A 159 21.42 10.15 -10.97
N SER A 160 21.96 9.01 -10.53
CA SER A 160 22.71 8.91 -9.28
C SER A 160 24.00 9.74 -9.26
N LYS A 161 24.50 10.19 -10.45
CA LYS A 161 25.71 11.01 -10.57
C LYS A 161 25.43 12.51 -10.55
N CYS A 162 24.40 13.01 -11.27
CA CYS A 162 24.13 14.44 -11.37
C CYS A 162 22.79 14.88 -10.72
N GLY A 163 22.04 13.95 -10.15
CA GLY A 163 20.78 14.23 -9.44
C GLY A 163 19.61 14.64 -10.34
N ARG A 164 19.78 14.71 -11.67
CA ARG A 164 18.70 15.09 -12.58
C ARG A 164 17.64 14.03 -12.65
N THR A 165 16.38 14.43 -12.52
CA THR A 165 15.20 13.58 -12.76
C THR A 165 14.81 13.61 -14.24
N TYR A 166 14.26 12.51 -14.75
CA TYR A 166 13.82 12.32 -16.13
C TYR A 166 12.80 11.17 -16.21
N SER A 167 12.11 11.05 -17.35
CA SER A 167 11.30 9.87 -17.64
C SER A 167 12.19 8.70 -18.09
N PRO A 168 11.85 7.43 -17.82
CA PRO A 168 12.58 6.28 -18.34
C PRO A 168 12.76 6.29 -19.86
N ALA A 169 11.80 6.86 -20.59
CA ALA A 169 11.86 7.02 -22.03
C ALA A 169 12.92 8.03 -22.52
N ASP A 170 13.39 8.92 -21.64
CA ASP A 170 14.42 9.92 -21.97
C ASP A 170 15.84 9.34 -21.90
N LEU A 171 16.01 8.16 -21.28
CA LEU A 171 17.32 7.51 -21.20
C LEU A 171 17.90 7.21 -22.58
N ILE A 172 19.20 7.39 -22.75
CA ILE A 172 19.90 6.99 -23.96
C ILE A 172 20.22 5.50 -23.84
N ASP A 173 19.89 4.74 -24.90
CA ASP A 173 20.06 3.27 -24.97
C ASP A 173 19.44 2.53 -23.77
N PRO A 174 18.12 2.73 -23.49
CA PRO A 174 17.48 2.08 -22.36
C PRO A 174 17.49 0.56 -22.52
N LYS A 175 17.70 -0.14 -21.40
CA LYS A 175 17.67 -1.60 -21.31
C LYS A 175 16.78 -2.04 -20.16
N SER A 176 16.01 -3.10 -20.40
CA SER A 176 15.29 -3.78 -19.33
C SER A 176 16.26 -4.52 -18.42
N VAL A 177 16.10 -4.34 -17.11
CA VAL A 177 16.81 -5.12 -16.10
C VAL A 177 16.37 -6.59 -16.08
N LEU A 178 15.17 -6.88 -16.62
CA LEU A 178 14.59 -8.23 -16.59
C LEU A 178 15.15 -9.16 -17.66
N SER A 179 15.31 -8.66 -18.90
CA SER A 179 15.73 -9.45 -20.05
C SER A 179 17.00 -8.94 -20.73
N GLY A 180 17.36 -7.67 -20.51
CA GLY A 180 18.40 -6.97 -21.27
C GLY A 180 17.91 -6.41 -22.62
N ALA A 181 16.66 -6.68 -23.00
CA ALA A 181 16.08 -6.17 -24.24
C ALA A 181 15.95 -4.63 -24.22
N THR A 182 15.89 -4.03 -25.39
CA THR A 182 15.52 -2.62 -25.55
C THR A 182 14.01 -2.50 -25.38
N PRO A 183 13.52 -1.71 -24.39
CA PRO A 183 12.09 -1.55 -24.18
C PRO A 183 11.41 -0.80 -25.34
N GLU A 184 10.13 -1.09 -25.53
CA GLU A 184 9.26 -0.38 -26.47
C GLU A 184 8.29 0.51 -25.70
N VAL A 185 7.92 1.67 -26.25
CA VAL A 185 6.81 2.46 -25.72
C VAL A 185 5.49 1.82 -26.14
N ARG A 186 4.64 1.51 -25.18
CA ARG A 186 3.27 1.03 -25.42
C ARG A 186 2.28 1.81 -24.57
N SER A 187 1.09 2.03 -25.10
CA SER A 187 -0.03 2.61 -24.38
C SER A 187 -0.88 1.51 -23.73
N ALA A 188 -1.30 1.75 -22.50
CA ALA A 188 -2.26 0.92 -21.81
C ALA A 188 -3.30 1.81 -21.13
N GLN A 189 -4.55 1.35 -21.08
CA GLN A 189 -5.60 2.04 -20.34
C GLN A 189 -5.42 1.78 -18.84
N HIS A 190 -5.35 2.87 -18.08
CA HIS A 190 -5.24 2.84 -16.62
C HIS A 190 -6.47 3.46 -15.96
N LEU A 191 -6.76 3.01 -14.75
CA LEU A 191 -7.84 3.51 -13.90
C LEU A 191 -7.25 4.39 -12.82
N PHE A 192 -7.84 5.57 -12.65
CA PHE A 192 -7.40 6.57 -11.66
C PHE A 192 -8.53 6.91 -10.71
N ILE A 193 -8.20 7.15 -9.45
CA ILE A 193 -9.09 7.78 -8.48
C ILE A 193 -8.80 9.28 -8.48
N GLU A 194 -9.84 10.08 -8.71
CA GLU A 194 -9.78 11.54 -8.76
C GLU A 194 -9.77 12.12 -7.34
N LEU A 195 -8.58 12.18 -6.72
CA LEU A 195 -8.42 12.62 -5.32
C LEU A 195 -8.81 14.07 -5.09
N GLU A 196 -8.74 14.92 -6.11
CA GLU A 196 -9.15 16.33 -6.00
C GLU A 196 -10.62 16.48 -5.63
N GLN A 197 -11.47 15.55 -6.03
CA GLN A 197 -12.88 15.55 -5.62
C GLN A 197 -13.07 15.31 -4.11
N LEU A 198 -12.05 14.80 -3.43
CA LEU A 198 -12.03 14.54 -1.99
C LEU A 198 -11.22 15.58 -1.20
N HIS A 199 -10.69 16.62 -1.85
CA HIS A 199 -9.75 17.57 -1.27
C HIS A 199 -10.29 18.21 0.02
N ASP A 200 -11.48 18.82 -0.03
CA ASP A 200 -12.10 19.48 1.12
C ASP A 200 -12.25 18.52 2.32
N PHE A 201 -12.68 17.28 2.04
CA PHE A 201 -12.80 16.25 3.08
C PHE A 201 -11.43 15.88 3.67
N LEU A 202 -10.42 15.67 2.84
CA LEU A 202 -9.08 15.29 3.28
C LEU A 202 -8.40 16.42 4.07
N GLU A 203 -8.62 17.67 3.67
CA GLU A 203 -8.15 18.83 4.43
C GLU A 203 -8.84 18.91 5.80
N GLU A 204 -10.19 18.88 5.84
CA GLU A 204 -10.94 18.91 7.09
C GLU A 204 -10.54 17.78 8.02
N TRP A 205 -10.46 16.55 7.50
CA TRP A 205 -10.09 15.37 8.27
C TRP A 205 -8.68 15.47 8.85
N SER A 206 -7.68 15.77 8.01
CA SER A 206 -6.27 15.80 8.41
C SER A 206 -5.91 16.98 9.31
N GLN A 207 -6.60 18.13 9.16
CA GLN A 207 -6.32 19.35 9.93
C GLN A 207 -7.21 19.51 11.17
N SER A 208 -8.10 18.55 11.47
CA SER A 208 -9.02 18.59 12.61
C SER A 208 -8.34 18.56 13.98
N GLY A 209 -7.06 18.16 14.03
CA GLY A 209 -6.31 17.91 15.28
C GLY A 209 -6.79 16.66 16.06
N ARG A 210 -7.62 15.80 15.41
CA ARG A 210 -8.17 14.59 16.02
C ARG A 210 -7.59 13.30 15.48
N HIS A 211 -7.11 13.31 14.24
CA HIS A 211 -6.74 12.10 13.49
C HIS A 211 -5.24 11.94 13.26
N LEU A 212 -4.48 13.03 13.32
CA LEU A 212 -3.06 13.02 13.04
C LEU A 212 -2.28 13.82 14.08
N GLN A 213 -1.03 13.45 14.28
CA GLN A 213 -0.08 14.26 15.04
C GLN A 213 0.14 15.61 14.34
N PRO A 214 0.40 16.70 15.11
CA PRO A 214 0.57 18.03 14.52
C PRO A 214 1.66 18.10 13.45
N GLU A 215 2.75 17.36 13.61
CA GLU A 215 3.88 17.31 12.67
C GLU A 215 3.43 16.72 11.33
N VAL A 216 2.66 15.63 11.37
CA VAL A 216 2.13 14.96 10.18
C VAL A 216 1.07 15.83 9.49
N ALA A 217 0.15 16.41 10.24
CA ALA A 217 -0.85 17.33 9.70
C ALA A 217 -0.20 18.53 9.00
N ASN A 218 0.83 19.13 9.61
CA ASN A 218 1.60 20.23 9.02
C ASN A 218 2.36 19.79 7.75
N TYR A 219 2.94 18.59 7.77
CA TYR A 219 3.61 18.04 6.60
C TYR A 219 2.65 17.89 5.42
N LEU A 220 1.45 17.31 5.65
CA LEU A 220 0.43 17.18 4.60
C LEU A 220 -0.02 18.53 4.07
N LYS A 221 -0.27 19.49 4.94
CA LYS A 221 -0.67 20.84 4.55
C LYS A 221 0.39 21.53 3.68
N GLY A 222 1.66 21.39 4.05
CA GLY A 222 2.75 22.07 3.34
C GLY A 222 3.18 21.41 2.03
N HIS A 223 2.91 20.10 1.85
CA HIS A 223 3.45 19.37 0.70
C HIS A 223 2.38 18.85 -0.28
N PHE A 224 1.13 18.73 0.16
CA PHE A 224 0.07 18.12 -0.66
C PHE A 224 -1.20 18.96 -0.72
N LEU A 225 -1.73 19.41 0.42
CA LEU A 225 -3.02 20.10 0.49
C LEU A 225 -2.97 21.58 0.13
N GLY A 226 -1.78 22.14 -0.12
CA GLY A 226 -1.62 23.53 -0.60
C GLY A 226 -1.87 23.69 -2.09
N ASP A 227 -1.88 22.62 -2.85
CA ASP A 227 -2.10 22.57 -4.29
C ASP A 227 -3.18 21.52 -4.63
N SER A 228 -3.64 21.49 -5.89
CA SER A 228 -4.57 20.47 -6.37
C SER A 228 -3.97 19.07 -6.26
N LEU A 229 -4.74 18.13 -5.70
CA LEU A 229 -4.34 16.74 -5.55
C LEU A 229 -4.31 16.02 -6.90
N ARG A 230 -3.26 15.27 -7.12
CA ARG A 230 -3.13 14.48 -8.35
C ARG A 230 -3.98 13.22 -8.29
N ASP A 231 -4.54 12.85 -9.45
CA ASP A 231 -5.23 11.57 -9.58
C ASP A 231 -4.30 10.40 -9.28
N TRP A 232 -4.83 9.43 -8.56
CA TRP A 232 -4.08 8.26 -8.14
C TRP A 232 -4.31 7.09 -9.09
N ASP A 233 -3.25 6.63 -9.78
CA ASP A 233 -3.26 5.45 -10.62
C ASP A 233 -3.36 4.17 -9.78
N VAL A 234 -4.52 3.50 -9.83
CA VAL A 234 -4.83 2.32 -9.01
C VAL A 234 -4.79 1.01 -9.79
N SER A 235 -4.45 1.05 -11.07
CA SER A 235 -4.43 -0.15 -11.93
C SER A 235 -3.04 -0.48 -12.47
N ARG A 236 -2.86 -1.74 -12.81
CA ARG A 236 -1.68 -2.23 -13.52
C ARG A 236 -2.11 -3.20 -14.60
N PRO A 237 -1.69 -3.01 -15.86
CA PRO A 237 -2.01 -3.94 -16.93
C PRO A 237 -1.31 -5.28 -16.74
N ALA A 238 -1.92 -6.33 -17.29
CA ALA A 238 -1.33 -7.67 -17.32
C ALA A 238 0.02 -7.69 -18.05
N PRO A 239 0.98 -8.58 -17.65
CA PRO A 239 0.89 -9.49 -16.52
C PRO A 239 1.21 -8.80 -15.19
N TYR A 240 0.42 -9.08 -14.17
CA TYR A 240 0.62 -8.56 -12.83
C TYR A 240 0.13 -9.59 -11.79
N PHE A 241 0.87 -9.81 -10.72
CA PHE A 241 0.43 -10.66 -9.61
C PHE A 241 -0.39 -9.85 -8.63
N GLY A 242 -1.67 -10.14 -8.56
CA GLY A 242 -2.65 -9.42 -7.75
C GLY A 242 -4.07 -9.82 -8.14
N PHE A 243 -5.05 -9.09 -7.65
CA PHE A 243 -6.44 -9.32 -8.02
C PHE A 243 -6.81 -8.51 -9.26
N GLU A 244 -7.41 -9.18 -10.24
CA GLU A 244 -7.97 -8.52 -11.41
C GLU A 244 -9.17 -7.64 -11.03
N ILE A 245 -9.24 -6.45 -11.64
CA ILE A 245 -10.32 -5.49 -11.40
C ILE A 245 -11.59 -5.98 -12.10
N PRO A 246 -12.72 -6.19 -11.38
CA PRO A 246 -13.89 -6.92 -11.90
C PRO A 246 -14.50 -6.34 -13.17
N ASP A 247 -14.48 -5.00 -13.32
CA ASP A 247 -15.05 -4.27 -14.44
C ASP A 247 -14.01 -3.75 -15.44
N SER A 248 -12.76 -4.21 -15.34
CA SER A 248 -11.67 -3.85 -16.25
C SER A 248 -10.76 -5.06 -16.54
N PRO A 249 -11.23 -6.01 -17.35
CA PRO A 249 -10.48 -7.22 -17.67
C PRO A 249 -9.07 -6.92 -18.20
N GLY A 250 -8.06 -7.64 -17.68
CA GLY A 250 -6.65 -7.42 -17.99
C GLY A 250 -5.98 -6.32 -17.18
N ASN A 251 -6.71 -5.63 -16.32
CA ASN A 251 -6.17 -4.72 -15.33
C ASN A 251 -6.28 -5.31 -13.91
N TYR A 252 -5.25 -5.09 -13.11
CA TYR A 252 -5.11 -5.56 -11.73
C TYR A 252 -4.99 -4.36 -10.81
N TRP A 253 -5.45 -4.47 -9.55
CA TRP A 253 -5.20 -3.41 -8.59
C TRP A 253 -3.71 -3.26 -8.31
N TYR A 254 -3.29 -2.00 -8.30
CA TYR A 254 -1.98 -1.64 -7.79
C TYR A 254 -1.87 -2.00 -6.31
N VAL A 255 -0.73 -2.52 -5.90
CA VAL A 255 -0.49 -3.02 -4.53
C VAL A 255 -0.89 -2.03 -3.42
N TRP A 256 -0.75 -0.74 -3.64
CA TRP A 256 -1.16 0.28 -2.66
C TRP A 256 -2.69 0.51 -2.61
N PHE A 257 -3.45 -0.05 -3.53
CA PHE A 257 -4.91 -0.09 -3.41
C PHE A 257 -5.35 -1.21 -2.47
N ASP A 258 -4.86 -2.42 -2.66
CA ASP A 258 -5.30 -3.59 -1.90
C ASP A 258 -4.53 -3.81 -0.59
N ALA A 259 -3.33 -3.27 -0.43
CA ALA A 259 -2.56 -3.38 0.80
C ALA A 259 -3.28 -2.79 2.03
N PRO A 260 -3.74 -1.53 2.06
CA PRO A 260 -4.46 -1.02 3.22
C PRO A 260 -5.82 -1.71 3.44
N ILE A 261 -6.47 -2.20 2.38
CA ILE A 261 -7.67 -3.03 2.50
C ILE A 261 -7.38 -4.34 3.25
N GLY A 262 -6.15 -4.82 3.20
CA GLY A 262 -5.67 -5.98 3.97
C GLY A 262 -5.91 -5.87 5.47
N TYR A 263 -5.98 -4.66 6.03
CA TYR A 263 -6.38 -4.46 7.42
C TYR A 263 -7.82 -4.90 7.65
N ILE A 264 -8.74 -4.57 6.73
CA ILE A 264 -10.15 -4.98 6.81
C ILE A 264 -10.27 -6.48 6.58
N GLY A 265 -9.62 -7.02 5.54
CA GLY A 265 -9.64 -8.46 5.24
C GLY A 265 -9.12 -9.30 6.40
N SER A 266 -8.04 -8.87 7.04
CA SER A 266 -7.49 -9.56 8.22
C SER A 266 -8.40 -9.41 9.45
N THR A 267 -9.08 -8.26 9.63
CA THR A 267 -10.08 -8.09 10.68
C THR A 267 -11.27 -9.02 10.43
N GLN A 268 -11.74 -9.16 9.19
CA GLN A 268 -12.82 -10.09 8.83
C GLN A 268 -12.47 -11.53 9.24
N GLN A 269 -11.27 -11.99 8.94
CA GLN A 269 -10.79 -13.31 9.35
C GLN A 269 -10.83 -13.51 10.88
N TRP A 270 -10.48 -12.47 11.61
CA TRP A 270 -10.55 -12.50 13.06
C TRP A 270 -12.01 -12.55 13.54
N CYS A 271 -12.89 -11.72 12.98
CA CYS A 271 -14.32 -11.70 13.31
C CYS A 271 -14.97 -13.06 13.05
N ASP A 272 -14.72 -13.67 11.90
CA ASP A 272 -15.29 -14.99 11.53
C ASP A 272 -14.92 -16.08 12.54
N ARG A 273 -13.67 -16.06 13.04
CA ARG A 273 -13.22 -17.02 14.05
C ARG A 273 -13.81 -16.80 15.44
N HIS A 274 -14.18 -15.56 15.76
CA HIS A 274 -14.65 -15.19 17.09
C HIS A 274 -16.16 -14.95 17.16
N GLY A 275 -16.88 -15.10 16.03
CA GLY A 275 -18.32 -14.85 15.94
C GLY A 275 -18.70 -13.39 16.15
N GLU A 276 -17.85 -12.48 15.66
CA GLU A 276 -18.05 -11.03 15.76
C GLU A 276 -18.44 -10.42 14.42
N ASP A 277 -19.05 -9.24 14.44
CA ASP A 277 -19.41 -8.50 13.23
C ASP A 277 -18.30 -7.53 12.88
N LEU A 278 -17.82 -7.59 11.62
CA LEU A 278 -16.86 -6.61 11.08
C LEU A 278 -17.36 -5.18 11.21
N ALA A 279 -18.69 -4.98 11.10
CA ALA A 279 -19.31 -3.68 11.24
C ALA A 279 -19.08 -3.03 12.61
N ASP A 280 -18.90 -3.81 13.67
CA ASP A 280 -18.59 -3.32 15.00
C ASP A 280 -17.21 -2.66 15.08
N TRP A 281 -16.33 -2.93 14.12
CA TRP A 281 -14.97 -2.41 14.05
C TRP A 281 -14.80 -1.34 12.97
N TRP A 282 -15.42 -1.53 11.80
CA TRP A 282 -15.13 -0.72 10.61
C TRP A 282 -16.29 0.12 10.11
N ARG A 283 -17.49 0.06 10.70
CA ARG A 283 -18.60 0.90 10.29
C ARG A 283 -18.45 2.34 10.80
N GLN A 284 -18.90 3.32 10.03
CA GLN A 284 -18.76 4.75 10.32
C GLN A 284 -19.34 5.18 11.68
N ASP A 285 -20.39 4.51 12.16
CA ASP A 285 -21.05 4.76 13.45
C ASP A 285 -20.58 3.80 14.57
N SER A 286 -19.53 3.03 14.33
CA SER A 286 -18.88 2.21 15.36
C SER A 286 -18.21 3.11 16.40
N ASP A 287 -18.18 2.63 17.64
CA ASP A 287 -17.41 3.22 18.75
C ASP A 287 -15.96 2.71 18.80
N ALA A 288 -15.57 1.89 17.85
CA ALA A 288 -14.21 1.37 17.77
C ALA A 288 -13.22 2.46 17.34
N GLU A 289 -12.11 2.51 18.04
CA GLU A 289 -10.97 3.35 17.70
C GLU A 289 -9.98 2.54 16.85
N ILE A 290 -9.58 3.07 15.69
CA ILE A 290 -8.62 2.42 14.81
C ILE A 290 -7.30 3.19 14.88
N HIS A 291 -6.23 2.50 15.26
CA HIS A 291 -4.88 3.06 15.36
C HIS A 291 -3.95 2.37 14.36
N HIS A 292 -3.44 3.13 13.39
CA HIS A 292 -2.41 2.67 12.47
C HIS A 292 -1.01 3.12 12.94
N PHE A 293 -0.13 2.16 13.21
CA PHE A 293 1.30 2.40 13.46
C PHE A 293 2.02 2.17 12.13
N ILE A 294 2.64 3.22 11.60
CA ILE A 294 3.25 3.18 10.27
C ILE A 294 4.54 4.01 10.24
N GLY A 295 5.46 3.62 9.36
CA GLY A 295 6.65 4.41 9.05
C GLY A 295 6.32 5.68 8.25
N LYS A 296 7.15 6.71 8.36
CA LYS A 296 6.97 8.01 7.69
C LYS A 296 6.86 7.91 6.15
N ASP A 297 7.51 6.93 5.55
CA ASP A 297 7.58 6.79 4.09
C ASP A 297 6.23 6.40 3.45
N ILE A 298 5.31 5.85 4.24
CA ILE A 298 3.97 5.45 3.80
C ILE A 298 2.86 6.36 4.34
N THR A 299 3.23 7.48 4.99
CA THR A 299 2.28 8.48 5.49
C THR A 299 1.32 8.95 4.40
N TYR A 300 1.81 9.25 3.21
CA TYR A 300 1.01 9.71 2.07
C TYR A 300 -0.16 8.75 1.76
N PHE A 301 0.10 7.45 1.71
CA PHE A 301 -0.91 6.44 1.42
C PHE A 301 -1.95 6.31 2.54
N HIS A 302 -1.55 6.40 3.80
CA HIS A 302 -2.43 6.22 4.95
C HIS A 302 -3.20 7.49 5.35
N THR A 303 -2.79 8.66 4.85
CA THR A 303 -3.41 9.94 5.25
C THR A 303 -4.16 10.65 4.12
N LEU A 304 -3.99 10.22 2.87
CA LEU A 304 -4.73 10.76 1.72
C LEU A 304 -5.54 9.65 1.03
N PHE A 305 -4.90 8.60 0.52
CA PHE A 305 -5.61 7.55 -0.23
C PHE A 305 -6.53 6.73 0.67
N TRP A 306 -6.01 6.23 1.78
CA TRP A 306 -6.77 5.36 2.67
C TRP A 306 -8.03 6.01 3.24
N PRO A 307 -7.99 7.23 3.81
CA PRO A 307 -9.21 7.92 4.23
C PRO A 307 -10.19 8.19 3.07
N GLY A 308 -9.67 8.53 1.89
CA GLY A 308 -10.49 8.73 0.69
C GLY A 308 -11.26 7.47 0.27
N MET A 309 -10.61 6.31 0.28
CA MET A 309 -11.23 5.01 -0.01
C MET A 309 -12.31 4.65 1.03
N LEU A 310 -12.01 4.81 2.31
CA LEU A 310 -12.95 4.56 3.39
C LEU A 310 -14.17 5.49 3.31
N ARG A 311 -13.96 6.76 2.94
CA ARG A 311 -15.05 7.74 2.74
C ARG A 311 -16.05 7.28 1.70
N ALA A 312 -15.57 6.74 0.60
CA ALA A 312 -16.42 6.28 -0.50
C ALA A 312 -17.29 5.07 -0.10
N ASP A 313 -16.76 4.17 0.73
CA ASP A 313 -17.49 2.95 1.20
C ASP A 313 -18.30 3.17 2.49
N GLY A 314 -18.34 4.37 3.04
CA GLY A 314 -19.07 4.66 4.28
C GLY A 314 -18.51 3.94 5.51
N LEU A 315 -17.21 3.58 5.46
CA LEU A 315 -16.50 2.95 6.56
C LEU A 315 -15.97 3.98 7.57
N ALA A 316 -15.57 3.49 8.74
CA ALA A 316 -15.20 4.31 9.90
C ALA A 316 -13.99 5.21 9.65
N PHE A 317 -14.09 6.45 10.12
CA PHE A 317 -13.04 7.46 10.04
C PHE A 317 -12.42 7.84 11.39
N LEU A 318 -12.66 7.09 12.44
CA LEU A 318 -12.00 7.33 13.72
C LEU A 318 -10.58 6.76 13.69
N LEU A 319 -9.80 7.16 12.66
CA LEU A 319 -8.37 6.94 12.66
C LEU A 319 -7.77 7.91 13.68
N LEU A 320 -7.43 7.39 14.84
CA LEU A 320 -6.70 8.14 15.86
C LEU A 320 -5.19 8.06 15.54
N PRO A 321 -4.41 9.08 15.92
CA PRO A 321 -2.98 9.06 15.68
C PRO A 321 -2.37 7.86 16.41
N GLY A 322 -1.95 6.85 15.67
CA GLY A 322 -0.89 5.97 16.10
C GLY A 322 0.37 6.82 16.23
N GLU A 323 1.17 6.59 17.25
CA GLU A 323 2.46 7.26 17.33
C GLU A 323 3.29 6.84 16.13
N PHE A 324 3.57 7.79 15.21
CA PHE A 324 4.49 7.55 14.13
C PHE A 324 5.86 7.30 14.77
N ALA A 325 6.43 6.14 14.52
CA ALA A 325 7.80 5.89 14.90
C ALA A 325 8.71 6.82 14.09
N ASP A 326 9.32 7.79 14.75
CA ASP A 326 10.46 8.52 14.18
C ASP A 326 11.62 7.52 14.07
N VAL A 327 11.74 6.88 12.89
CA VAL A 327 12.85 6.00 12.54
C VAL A 327 13.68 6.65 11.43
#